data_d230ef57c451b2af933d1084d15ed384
#
_entry.id   d230ef57c451b2af933d1084d15ed384
#
_cell.length_a   1.000
_cell.length_b   1.000
_cell.length_c   1.000
_cell.angle_alpha   90.00
_cell.angle_beta   90.00
_cell.angle_gamma   90.00
#
_symmetry.space_group_name_H-M   'P 1'
#
loop_
_entity.id
_entity.type
_entity.pdbx_description
1 polymer ?
#
loop_
_entity_poly.entity_id
_entity_poly.type
_entity_poly.pdbx_seq_one_letter_code
_entity_poly.pdbx_strand_id
1 'polypeptide(L)'
;MSSTRGPREADECDVVVVGGGAAGLSLAHRLTATGDIAVTVVEPPDGPLRPPERTWCYWDRDADDLAEAVSASWSRLRVHGTDGRAITVETAPLRYHMVRSTHFERLVHTRLARAPGARVVRATADAVHDVHGGAEVHCSAADGPRLVLRARHVFDSRPLPALPPARTLLLQHFRGWFVRTAAARFDPAVADLMDFRVPQPRHGLAFGYVLPLAPDRALIEYTEFSRTALSTAAYEAALGHYGRDVLRLGAFTVEAAEQGVIPMTDARFPRRAGPAVFRIGTAGGATRPATGYTFAAVQRQSRAIAAALRDGHAVVPAPYGRRALAMDAVLLRALDTGRIDGPGFFTGLFRRTPPQRLLRFLDGESTPWEEWRIGLRTPVGPMLRTAVELPFLPRRTRPAPGTGPRHGESPR
;
A
#
# COMPACT_ATOMS: atom_id res chain seq x y z
N MET A 1 -41.00 27.59 10.80
CA MET A 1 -40.54 27.96 9.42
C MET A 1 -39.03 27.69 9.40
N SER A 2 -38.65 26.48 8.97
CA SER A 2 -37.27 26.06 8.88
C SER A 2 -36.71 26.54 7.54
N SER A 3 -35.82 27.51 7.56
CA SER A 3 -35.14 28.03 6.37
C SER A 3 -34.11 26.99 5.92
N THR A 4 -34.43 26.21 4.91
CA THR A 4 -33.45 25.42 4.16
C THR A 4 -32.55 26.40 3.40
N ARG A 5 -31.37 26.72 4.00
CA ARG A 5 -30.31 27.39 3.25
C ARG A 5 -29.92 26.47 2.07
N GLY A 6 -30.08 26.98 0.87
CA GLY A 6 -29.62 26.35 -0.35
C GLY A 6 -28.09 26.12 -0.30
N PRO A 7 -27.55 25.24 -1.18
CA PRO A 7 -26.13 24.99 -1.26
C PRO A 7 -25.38 26.32 -1.46
N ARG A 8 -24.28 26.53 -0.71
CA ARG A 8 -23.34 27.63 -0.98
C ARG A 8 -22.82 27.48 -2.41
N GLU A 9 -22.59 28.62 -3.09
CA GLU A 9 -21.92 28.63 -4.39
C GLU A 9 -20.72 27.71 -4.40
N ALA A 10 -20.55 26.96 -5.50
CA ALA A 10 -19.48 25.99 -5.64
C ALA A 10 -18.14 26.72 -5.55
N ASP A 11 -17.32 26.34 -4.56
CA ASP A 11 -15.92 26.80 -4.46
C ASP A 11 -15.14 26.20 -5.65
N GLU A 12 -14.75 27.02 -6.62
CA GLU A 12 -13.99 26.59 -7.79
C GLU A 12 -12.47 26.50 -7.47
N CYS A 13 -11.84 25.41 -7.89
CA CYS A 13 -10.40 25.23 -7.85
C CYS A 13 -9.91 24.44 -9.09
N ASP A 14 -8.60 24.38 -9.32
CA ASP A 14 -8.08 23.60 -10.46
C ASP A 14 -8.21 22.10 -10.21
N VAL A 15 -7.89 21.67 -9.00
CA VAL A 15 -7.85 20.26 -8.64
C VAL A 15 -8.51 20.00 -7.28
N VAL A 16 -9.42 19.03 -7.23
CA VAL A 16 -9.85 18.41 -5.97
C VAL A 16 -9.20 17.04 -5.84
N VAL A 17 -8.58 16.79 -4.69
CA VAL A 17 -8.04 15.48 -4.30
C VAL A 17 -8.92 14.90 -3.21
N VAL A 18 -9.55 13.75 -3.49
CA VAL A 18 -10.41 13.07 -2.53
C VAL A 18 -9.65 11.97 -1.81
N GLY A 19 -9.54 12.13 -0.49
CA GLY A 19 -8.85 11.22 0.43
C GLY A 19 -7.49 11.76 0.91
N GLY A 20 -7.32 11.83 2.25
CA GLY A 20 -6.12 12.28 2.95
C GLY A 20 -5.11 11.18 3.28
N GLY A 21 -5.09 10.07 2.52
CA GLY A 21 -4.10 9.00 2.68
C GLY A 21 -2.84 9.23 1.85
N ALA A 22 -1.95 8.20 1.81
CA ALA A 22 -0.68 8.28 1.10
C ALA A 22 -0.79 8.84 -0.33
N ALA A 23 -1.77 8.36 -1.13
CA ALA A 23 -1.91 8.77 -2.52
C ALA A 23 -2.40 10.22 -2.67
N GLY A 24 -3.45 10.59 -1.94
CA GLY A 24 -4.00 11.94 -2.03
C GLY A 24 -3.04 13.00 -1.52
N LEU A 25 -2.46 12.80 -0.34
CA LEU A 25 -1.51 13.75 0.24
C LEU A 25 -0.21 13.86 -0.57
N SER A 26 0.31 12.73 -1.11
CA SER A 26 1.47 12.78 -2.00
C SER A 26 1.20 13.59 -3.26
N LEU A 27 0.01 13.43 -3.86
CA LEU A 27 -0.36 14.21 -5.04
C LEU A 27 -0.54 15.68 -4.69
N ALA A 28 -1.28 16.01 -3.63
CA ALA A 28 -1.49 17.38 -3.21
C ALA A 28 -0.16 18.10 -2.93
N HIS A 29 0.74 17.45 -2.20
CA HIS A 29 2.09 17.98 -1.95
C HIS A 29 2.84 18.32 -3.25
N ARG A 30 2.80 17.44 -4.26
CA ARG A 30 3.48 17.66 -5.55
C ARG A 30 2.85 18.78 -6.39
N LEU A 31 1.53 18.89 -6.34
CA LEU A 31 0.79 19.92 -7.08
C LEU A 31 1.03 21.32 -6.51
N THR A 32 1.14 21.42 -5.20
CA THR A 32 1.32 22.72 -4.52
C THR A 32 2.77 23.19 -4.47
N ALA A 33 3.74 22.34 -4.86
CA ALA A 33 5.17 22.67 -4.80
C ALA A 33 5.57 23.88 -5.67
N THR A 34 4.84 24.16 -6.75
CA THR A 34 5.11 25.30 -7.67
C THR A 34 4.21 26.52 -7.42
N GLY A 35 3.11 26.33 -6.68
CA GLY A 35 2.14 27.40 -6.39
C GLY A 35 1.20 27.77 -7.55
N ASP A 36 1.31 27.11 -8.71
CA ASP A 36 0.55 27.48 -9.92
C ASP A 36 -0.80 26.78 -10.03
N ILE A 37 -1.09 25.80 -9.17
CA ILE A 37 -2.30 24.98 -9.21
C ILE A 37 -3.04 25.14 -7.86
N ALA A 38 -4.29 25.59 -7.91
CA ALA A 38 -5.16 25.63 -6.74
C ALA A 38 -5.68 24.22 -6.42
N VAL A 39 -5.34 23.71 -5.22
CA VAL A 39 -5.64 22.35 -4.81
C VAL A 39 -6.50 22.33 -3.55
N THR A 40 -7.63 21.65 -3.62
CA THR A 40 -8.44 21.34 -2.43
C THR A 40 -8.36 19.85 -2.11
N VAL A 41 -7.88 19.51 -0.93
CA VAL A 41 -7.89 18.15 -0.40
C VAL A 41 -9.14 17.94 0.43
N VAL A 42 -9.94 16.92 0.11
CA VAL A 42 -11.09 16.50 0.90
C VAL A 42 -10.74 15.25 1.66
N GLU A 43 -10.77 15.30 2.98
CA GLU A 43 -10.52 14.15 3.82
C GLU A 43 -11.56 14.03 4.94
N PRO A 44 -11.95 12.80 5.32
CA PRO A 44 -12.96 12.62 6.33
C PRO A 44 -12.48 13.20 7.67
N PRO A 45 -13.41 13.72 8.50
CA PRO A 45 -13.11 14.07 9.88
C PRO A 45 -12.65 12.85 10.66
N ASP A 46 -12.14 13.06 11.88
CA ASP A 46 -11.77 11.98 12.77
C ASP A 46 -13.00 11.09 13.04
N GLY A 47 -12.82 9.78 12.94
CA GLY A 47 -13.93 8.84 13.07
C GLY A 47 -13.75 7.56 12.25
N PRO A 48 -14.83 6.77 12.08
CA PRO A 48 -14.76 5.42 11.48
C PRO A 48 -14.29 5.38 10.03
N LEU A 49 -14.41 6.49 9.29
CA LEU A 49 -13.96 6.60 7.90
C LEU A 49 -12.47 6.93 7.78
N ARG A 50 -11.86 7.43 8.85
CA ARG A 50 -10.42 7.69 8.87
C ARG A 50 -9.69 6.40 9.23
N PRO A 51 -8.78 5.92 8.35
CA PRO A 51 -8.02 4.72 8.67
C PRO A 51 -7.17 4.92 9.92
N PRO A 52 -6.98 3.85 10.74
CA PRO A 52 -6.03 3.90 11.84
C PRO A 52 -4.61 4.15 11.34
N GLU A 53 -3.70 4.48 12.24
CA GLU A 53 -2.29 4.66 11.91
C GLU A 53 -1.73 3.41 11.20
N ARG A 54 -0.89 3.65 10.19
CA ARG A 54 -0.30 2.62 9.33
C ARG A 54 1.18 2.85 9.16
N THR A 55 1.89 1.77 8.93
CA THR A 55 3.29 1.77 8.54
C THR A 55 3.39 1.51 7.04
N TRP A 56 4.17 2.33 6.34
CA TRP A 56 4.55 2.11 4.95
C TRP A 56 6.05 1.94 4.86
N CYS A 57 6.48 0.94 4.10
CA CYS A 57 7.88 0.69 3.85
C CYS A 57 8.17 0.77 2.35
N TYR A 58 9.34 1.28 2.02
CA TYR A 58 9.83 1.37 0.64
C TYR A 58 11.36 1.46 0.65
N TRP A 59 11.97 1.25 -0.48
CA TRP A 59 13.41 1.48 -0.65
C TRP A 59 13.65 2.59 -1.66
N ASP A 60 14.63 3.41 -1.35
CA ASP A 60 15.14 4.45 -2.22
C ASP A 60 16.62 4.71 -1.88
N ARG A 61 17.32 5.49 -2.70
CA ARG A 61 18.68 5.97 -2.40
C ARG A 61 18.65 6.98 -1.28
N ASP A 62 17.77 7.96 -1.44
CA ASP A 62 17.54 9.04 -0.50
C ASP A 62 16.04 9.09 -0.22
N ALA A 63 15.66 9.45 1.00
CA ALA A 63 14.25 9.60 1.35
C ALA A 63 13.61 10.84 0.68
N ASP A 64 14.40 11.56 -0.15
CA ASP A 64 14.01 12.72 -0.92
C ASP A 64 13.34 13.79 -0.03
N ASP A 65 12.37 14.52 -0.55
CA ASP A 65 11.58 15.52 0.19
C ASP A 65 10.69 14.96 1.30
N LEU A 66 10.65 13.63 1.47
CA LEU A 66 9.94 12.93 2.55
C LEU A 66 10.85 12.49 3.71
N ALA A 67 12.14 12.87 3.70
CA ALA A 67 13.11 12.46 4.73
C ALA A 67 12.63 12.75 6.15
N GLU A 68 11.96 13.89 6.37
CA GLU A 68 11.41 14.28 7.68
C GLU A 68 10.29 13.36 8.19
N ALA A 69 9.63 12.59 7.30
CA ALA A 69 8.59 11.63 7.66
C ALA A 69 9.14 10.22 7.92
N VAL A 70 10.41 9.95 7.58
CA VAL A 70 11.04 8.65 7.79
C VAL A 70 11.26 8.42 9.28
N SER A 71 10.69 7.33 9.79
CA SER A 71 10.76 6.94 11.21
C SER A 71 11.97 6.05 11.50
N ALA A 72 12.38 5.22 10.54
CA ALA A 72 13.55 4.35 10.63
C ALA A 72 14.07 3.98 9.24
N SER A 73 15.33 3.51 9.16
CA SER A 73 15.98 3.24 7.87
C SER A 73 17.10 2.20 8.02
N TRP A 74 17.12 1.19 7.13
CA TRP A 74 18.10 0.10 7.18
C TRP A 74 18.82 -0.04 5.84
N SER A 75 20.13 -0.33 5.91
CA SER A 75 20.98 -0.68 4.75
C SER A 75 21.16 -2.19 4.62
N ARG A 76 20.74 -2.97 5.60
CA ARG A 76 20.82 -4.43 5.58
C ARG A 76 19.43 -5.04 5.73
N LEU A 77 19.13 -5.99 4.83
CA LEU A 77 17.91 -6.79 4.87
C LEU A 77 18.27 -8.25 5.13
N ARG A 78 17.44 -8.91 5.92
CA ARG A 78 17.61 -10.33 6.24
C ARG A 78 16.35 -11.11 5.92
N VAL A 79 16.54 -12.32 5.39
CA VAL A 79 15.48 -13.30 5.14
C VAL A 79 15.87 -14.62 5.77
N HIS A 80 14.95 -15.25 6.50
CA HIS A 80 15.17 -16.56 7.10
C HIS A 80 14.38 -17.62 6.33
N GLY A 81 15.06 -18.71 5.93
CA GLY A 81 14.39 -19.88 5.39
C GLY A 81 13.63 -20.67 6.45
N THR A 82 12.79 -21.61 6.01
CA THR A 82 12.08 -22.54 6.91
C THR A 82 13.07 -23.45 7.69
N ASP A 83 14.28 -23.63 7.15
CA ASP A 83 15.38 -24.36 7.78
C ASP A 83 16.14 -23.52 8.84
N GLY A 84 15.70 -22.29 9.09
CA GLY A 84 16.34 -21.35 10.02
C GLY A 84 17.59 -20.65 9.50
N ARG A 85 18.08 -20.96 8.30
CA ARG A 85 19.23 -20.28 7.70
C ARG A 85 18.87 -18.85 7.33
N ALA A 86 19.72 -17.91 7.76
CA ALA A 86 19.58 -16.50 7.44
C ALA A 86 20.37 -16.13 6.18
N ILE A 87 19.79 -15.30 5.36
CA ILE A 87 20.44 -14.64 4.22
C ILE A 87 20.37 -13.15 4.48
N THR A 88 21.52 -12.53 4.77
CA THR A 88 21.62 -11.08 4.95
C THR A 88 22.24 -10.45 3.72
N VAL A 89 21.66 -9.38 3.23
CA VAL A 89 22.11 -8.64 2.05
C VAL A 89 22.30 -7.17 2.37
N GLU A 90 23.39 -6.59 1.86
CA GLU A 90 23.61 -5.15 1.85
C GLU A 90 22.87 -4.54 0.67
N THR A 91 22.08 -3.49 0.93
CA THR A 91 21.25 -2.87 -0.09
C THR A 91 21.85 -1.61 -0.70
N ALA A 92 22.96 -1.12 -0.15
CA ALA A 92 23.60 0.09 -0.64
C ALA A 92 23.72 0.14 -2.18
N PRO A 93 23.46 1.27 -2.84
CA PRO A 93 23.13 2.59 -2.26
C PRO A 93 21.69 2.76 -1.79
N LEU A 94 20.82 1.75 -1.97
CA LEU A 94 19.43 1.79 -1.52
C LEU A 94 19.37 1.57 -0.01
N ARG A 95 18.37 2.19 0.60
CA ARG A 95 18.00 1.96 2.01
C ARG A 95 16.54 1.57 2.07
N TYR A 96 16.20 0.72 3.02
CA TYR A 96 14.81 0.40 3.33
C TYR A 96 14.30 1.39 4.36
N HIS A 97 13.28 2.16 4.00
CA HIS A 97 12.72 3.22 4.82
C HIS A 97 11.37 2.80 5.39
N MET A 98 11.12 3.18 6.62
CA MET A 98 9.84 3.07 7.31
C MET A 98 9.24 4.45 7.51
N VAL A 99 7.99 4.63 7.14
CA VAL A 99 7.21 5.86 7.34
C VAL A 99 5.93 5.53 8.10
N ARG A 100 5.69 6.22 9.22
CA ARG A 100 4.42 6.18 9.93
C ARG A 100 3.44 7.14 9.27
N SER A 101 2.20 6.72 9.05
CA SER A 101 1.20 7.55 8.36
C SER A 101 0.98 8.89 9.06
N THR A 102 0.98 8.91 10.38
CA THR A 102 0.83 10.14 11.18
C THR A 102 1.99 11.13 10.99
N HIS A 103 3.23 10.64 10.81
CA HIS A 103 4.39 11.51 10.53
C HIS A 103 4.29 12.10 9.13
N PHE A 104 3.93 11.28 8.15
CA PHE A 104 3.74 11.72 6.78
C PHE A 104 2.58 12.73 6.65
N GLU A 105 1.44 12.43 7.25
CA GLU A 105 0.27 13.31 7.26
C GLU A 105 0.63 14.68 7.88
N ARG A 106 1.28 14.68 9.04
CA ARG A 106 1.73 15.91 9.71
C ARG A 106 2.67 16.74 8.83
N LEU A 107 3.66 16.11 8.23
CA LEU A 107 4.60 16.76 7.32
C LEU A 107 3.87 17.42 6.15
N VAL A 108 3.01 16.67 5.47
CA VAL A 108 2.30 17.16 4.28
C VAL A 108 1.29 18.25 4.66
N HIS A 109 0.51 18.07 5.73
CA HIS A 109 -0.42 19.13 6.19
C HIS A 109 0.31 20.42 6.56
N THR A 110 1.48 20.33 7.21
CA THR A 110 2.30 21.51 7.52
C THR A 110 2.75 22.22 6.25
N ARG A 111 3.10 21.50 5.20
CA ARG A 111 3.50 22.06 3.90
C ARG A 111 2.30 22.67 3.17
N LEU A 112 1.17 21.97 3.14
CA LEU A 112 -0.06 22.47 2.52
C LEU A 112 -0.56 23.77 3.19
N ALA A 113 -0.49 23.85 4.52
CA ALA A 113 -0.90 25.07 5.25
C ALA A 113 -0.06 26.30 4.89
N ARG A 114 1.14 26.13 4.35
CA ARG A 114 2.04 27.21 3.90
C ARG A 114 2.00 27.43 2.39
N ALA A 115 1.38 26.54 1.63
CA ALA A 115 1.36 26.61 0.18
C ALA A 115 0.22 27.53 -0.30
N PRO A 116 0.50 28.54 -1.13
CA PRO A 116 -0.54 29.34 -1.76
C PRO A 116 -1.50 28.48 -2.58
N GLY A 117 -2.80 28.75 -2.50
CA GLY A 117 -3.82 27.99 -3.26
C GLY A 117 -4.11 26.57 -2.74
N ALA A 118 -3.47 26.12 -1.66
CA ALA A 118 -3.78 24.87 -1.01
C ALA A 118 -4.88 25.01 0.05
N ARG A 119 -5.84 24.11 0.04
CA ARG A 119 -6.93 24.05 1.02
C ARG A 119 -7.17 22.60 1.46
N VAL A 120 -7.39 22.40 2.75
CA VAL A 120 -7.84 21.11 3.30
C VAL A 120 -9.25 21.25 3.84
N VAL A 121 -10.17 20.43 3.37
CA VAL A 121 -11.57 20.38 3.77
C VAL A 121 -11.82 19.11 4.55
N ARG A 122 -12.22 19.24 5.80
CA ARG A 122 -12.63 18.14 6.69
C ARG A 122 -14.09 17.80 6.43
N ALA A 123 -14.34 16.90 5.46
CA ALA A 123 -15.67 16.45 5.08
C ALA A 123 -15.63 15.06 4.47
N THR A 124 -16.75 14.34 4.54
CA THR A 124 -16.94 13.09 3.81
C THR A 124 -17.31 13.39 2.37
N ALA A 125 -16.54 12.91 1.41
CA ALA A 125 -16.92 12.97 0.01
C ALA A 125 -17.94 11.85 -0.27
N ASP A 126 -19.20 12.24 -0.47
CA ASP A 126 -20.32 11.32 -0.70
C ASP A 126 -20.35 10.84 -2.14
N ALA A 127 -20.23 11.78 -3.09
CA ALA A 127 -20.29 11.50 -4.52
C ALA A 127 -19.31 12.38 -5.31
N VAL A 128 -18.91 11.87 -6.48
CA VAL A 128 -18.10 12.60 -7.47
C VAL A 128 -18.77 12.42 -8.83
N HIS A 129 -19.05 13.52 -9.50
CA HIS A 129 -19.75 13.55 -10.79
C HIS A 129 -18.99 14.40 -11.80
N ASP A 130 -18.88 13.91 -13.04
CA ASP A 130 -18.46 14.76 -14.15
C ASP A 130 -19.56 15.77 -14.47
N VAL A 131 -19.16 17.02 -14.73
CA VAL A 131 -20.03 18.11 -15.20
C VAL A 131 -19.40 18.79 -16.41
N HIS A 132 -20.13 19.70 -17.06
CA HIS A 132 -19.56 20.45 -18.17
C HIS A 132 -18.35 21.28 -17.71
N GLY A 133 -17.20 21.04 -18.33
CA GLY A 133 -15.94 21.75 -18.04
C GLY A 133 -15.18 21.26 -16.80
N GLY A 134 -15.61 20.15 -16.14
CA GLY A 134 -14.91 19.63 -14.96
C GLY A 134 -15.66 18.54 -14.22
N ALA A 135 -15.53 18.54 -12.90
CA ALA A 135 -16.25 17.62 -12.02
C ALA A 135 -16.66 18.30 -10.71
N GLU A 136 -17.67 17.75 -10.06
CA GLU A 136 -18.16 18.17 -8.75
C GLU A 136 -17.96 17.06 -7.71
N VAL A 137 -17.54 17.47 -6.52
CA VAL A 137 -17.43 16.60 -5.33
C VAL A 137 -18.48 17.07 -4.33
N HIS A 138 -19.44 16.22 -4.07
CA HIS A 138 -20.50 16.46 -3.09
C HIS A 138 -20.02 15.92 -1.74
N CYS A 139 -20.03 16.78 -0.73
CA CYS A 139 -19.47 16.49 0.60
C CYS A 139 -20.49 16.76 1.70
N SER A 140 -20.42 15.93 2.75
CA SER A 140 -21.12 16.13 4.03
C SER A 140 -20.09 16.46 5.12
N ALA A 141 -20.27 17.60 5.80
CA ALA A 141 -19.57 17.90 7.03
C ALA A 141 -20.32 17.30 8.23
N ALA A 142 -19.59 16.97 9.31
CA ALA A 142 -20.22 16.33 10.49
C ALA A 142 -21.36 17.17 11.09
N ASP A 143 -21.19 18.49 11.17
CA ASP A 143 -22.16 19.40 11.78
C ASP A 143 -22.47 20.61 10.87
N GLY A 144 -22.34 20.47 9.54
CA GLY A 144 -22.44 21.58 8.60
C GLY A 144 -23.37 21.33 7.42
N PRO A 145 -23.62 22.38 6.63
CA PRO A 145 -24.37 22.24 5.38
C PRO A 145 -23.61 21.36 4.39
N ARG A 146 -24.35 20.76 3.46
CA ARG A 146 -23.74 20.09 2.29
C ARG A 146 -22.87 21.08 1.52
N LEU A 147 -21.68 20.63 1.17
CA LEU A 147 -20.70 21.39 0.40
C LEU A 147 -20.58 20.76 -0.98
N VAL A 148 -20.56 21.57 -2.02
CA VAL A 148 -20.22 21.15 -3.39
C VAL A 148 -18.94 21.87 -3.80
N LEU A 149 -17.91 21.09 -4.12
CA LEU A 149 -16.64 21.59 -4.64
C LEU A 149 -16.60 21.33 -6.14
N ARG A 150 -16.28 22.33 -6.94
CA ARG A 150 -16.12 22.22 -8.37
C ARG A 150 -14.65 22.37 -8.76
N ALA A 151 -14.17 21.48 -9.64
CA ALA A 151 -12.80 21.53 -10.12
C ALA A 151 -12.71 21.13 -11.59
N ARG A 152 -11.63 21.58 -12.25
CA ARG A 152 -11.29 21.09 -13.61
C ARG A 152 -11.00 19.60 -13.61
N HIS A 153 -10.32 19.10 -12.53
CA HIS A 153 -9.97 17.69 -12.38
C HIS A 153 -10.16 17.22 -10.94
N VAL A 154 -10.65 15.99 -10.79
CA VAL A 154 -10.79 15.32 -9.50
C VAL A 154 -9.94 14.06 -9.49
N PHE A 155 -9.09 13.91 -8.48
CA PHE A 155 -8.29 12.71 -8.22
C PHE A 155 -8.83 12.00 -6.98
N ASP A 156 -9.49 10.86 -7.20
CA ASP A 156 -10.17 10.10 -6.15
C ASP A 156 -9.29 8.92 -5.69
N SER A 157 -8.90 8.93 -4.42
CA SER A 157 -8.13 7.86 -3.78
C SER A 157 -8.97 6.95 -2.88
N ARG A 158 -10.29 7.14 -2.81
CA ARG A 158 -11.17 6.32 -1.97
C ARG A 158 -11.14 4.86 -2.41
N PRO A 159 -11.28 3.91 -1.48
CA PRO A 159 -11.41 2.49 -1.81
C PRO A 159 -12.57 2.25 -2.77
N LEU A 160 -12.39 1.32 -3.70
CA LEU A 160 -13.47 0.87 -4.57
C LEU A 160 -14.48 0.04 -3.77
N PRO A 161 -15.78 0.17 -4.01
CA PRO A 161 -16.80 -0.64 -3.33
C PRO A 161 -16.70 -2.13 -3.68
N ALA A 162 -16.17 -2.44 -4.84
CA ALA A 162 -15.85 -3.81 -5.28
C ALA A 162 -14.56 -3.80 -6.10
N LEU A 163 -13.79 -4.88 -5.99
CA LEU A 163 -12.61 -5.06 -6.82
C LEU A 163 -13.00 -5.36 -8.26
N PRO A 164 -12.25 -4.82 -9.25
CA PRO A 164 -12.47 -5.16 -10.64
C PRO A 164 -12.27 -6.67 -10.88
N PRO A 165 -12.90 -7.25 -11.93
CA PRO A 165 -12.80 -8.68 -12.21
C PRO A 165 -11.35 -9.15 -12.34
N ALA A 166 -11.02 -10.25 -11.65
CA ALA A 166 -9.69 -10.84 -11.60
C ALA A 166 -9.74 -12.36 -11.82
N ARG A 167 -8.62 -12.93 -12.24
CA ARG A 167 -8.40 -14.39 -12.29
C ARG A 167 -7.96 -14.93 -10.96
N THR A 168 -7.07 -14.16 -10.28
CA THR A 168 -6.53 -14.54 -8.97
C THR A 168 -6.71 -13.37 -8.01
N LEU A 169 -7.13 -13.70 -6.80
CA LEU A 169 -7.15 -12.80 -5.66
C LEU A 169 -6.63 -13.56 -4.44
N LEU A 170 -5.51 -13.12 -3.92
CA LEU A 170 -5.02 -13.38 -2.57
C LEU A 170 -5.11 -12.09 -1.77
N LEU A 171 -5.05 -12.23 -0.48
CA LEU A 171 -4.93 -11.12 0.45
C LEU A 171 -3.55 -11.19 1.09
N GLN A 172 -2.80 -10.09 1.05
CA GLN A 172 -1.75 -9.87 2.02
C GLN A 172 -2.43 -9.29 3.25
N HIS A 173 -2.52 -10.07 4.27
CA HIS A 173 -3.14 -9.65 5.52
C HIS A 173 -2.16 -9.87 6.67
N PHE A 174 -2.17 -8.94 7.58
CA PHE A 174 -1.16 -8.89 8.63
C PHE A 174 -1.68 -8.24 9.91
N ARG A 175 -1.00 -8.55 11.00
CA ARG A 175 -1.05 -7.83 12.26
C ARG A 175 0.36 -7.62 12.76
N GLY A 176 0.67 -6.41 13.22
CA GLY A 176 1.96 -6.04 13.80
C GLY A 176 1.80 -5.53 15.23
N TRP A 177 2.80 -5.80 16.05
CA TRP A 177 2.96 -5.26 17.40
C TRP A 177 4.22 -4.41 17.48
N PHE A 178 4.08 -3.19 17.97
CA PHE A 178 5.21 -2.41 18.45
C PHE A 178 5.56 -2.92 19.85
N VAL A 179 6.72 -3.56 19.97
CA VAL A 179 7.12 -4.21 21.21
C VAL A 179 8.32 -3.52 21.84
N ARG A 180 8.37 -3.59 23.17
CA ARG A 180 9.53 -3.25 23.99
C ARG A 180 9.95 -4.46 24.79
N THR A 181 11.22 -4.81 24.72
CA THR A 181 11.84 -5.91 25.50
C THR A 181 12.60 -5.36 26.71
N ALA A 182 12.74 -6.18 27.75
CA ALA A 182 13.47 -5.81 28.96
C ALA A 182 14.99 -5.68 28.75
N ALA A 183 15.53 -6.35 27.72
CA ALA A 183 16.94 -6.34 27.34
C ALA A 183 17.07 -6.10 25.83
N ALA A 184 18.23 -5.70 25.35
CA ALA A 184 18.57 -5.60 23.94
C ALA A 184 18.39 -6.96 23.23
N ARG A 185 17.45 -7.01 22.27
CA ARG A 185 17.11 -8.22 21.50
C ARG A 185 17.16 -8.01 20.01
N PHE A 186 17.22 -6.77 19.54
CA PHE A 186 17.19 -6.41 18.13
C PHE A 186 18.53 -5.80 17.69
N ASP A 187 18.92 -6.09 16.45
CA ASP A 187 20.02 -5.38 15.77
C ASP A 187 19.40 -4.19 14.98
N PRO A 188 19.59 -2.94 15.43
CA PRO A 188 18.98 -1.77 14.77
C PRO A 188 19.49 -1.53 13.35
N ALA A 189 20.53 -2.24 12.91
CA ALA A 189 21.08 -2.07 11.57
C ALA A 189 20.48 -3.03 10.53
N VAL A 190 19.66 -4.02 10.94
CA VAL A 190 19.14 -5.07 10.07
C VAL A 190 17.63 -5.18 10.18
N ALA A 191 16.90 -5.04 9.08
CA ALA A 191 15.47 -5.37 9.03
C ALA A 191 15.28 -6.82 8.57
N ASP A 192 14.48 -7.61 9.29
CA ASP A 192 14.03 -8.93 8.83
C ASP A 192 12.82 -8.74 7.91
N LEU A 193 13.05 -8.90 6.60
CA LEU A 193 12.02 -8.65 5.58
C LEU A 193 11.05 -9.82 5.43
N MET A 194 11.53 -11.05 5.58
CA MET A 194 10.73 -12.27 5.54
C MET A 194 11.38 -13.34 6.43
N ASP A 195 10.70 -13.72 7.47
CA ASP A 195 11.11 -14.82 8.34
C ASP A 195 10.14 -15.99 8.20
N PHE A 196 10.53 -16.99 7.42
CA PHE A 196 9.70 -18.15 7.13
C PHE A 196 9.74 -19.25 8.21
N ARG A 197 10.30 -19.00 9.37
CA ARG A 197 10.28 -19.93 10.53
C ARG A 197 8.91 -20.01 11.21
N VAL A 198 7.95 -19.22 10.78
CA VAL A 198 6.54 -19.31 11.21
C VAL A 198 5.82 -20.50 10.55
N PRO A 199 4.74 -21.04 11.15
CA PRO A 199 3.92 -22.05 10.52
C PRO A 199 3.40 -21.60 9.16
N GLN A 200 3.47 -22.48 8.15
CA GLN A 200 3.07 -22.15 6.78
C GLN A 200 1.65 -22.60 6.49
N PRO A 201 0.83 -21.78 5.81
CA PRO A 201 -0.50 -22.18 5.37
C PRO A 201 -0.43 -23.24 4.28
N ARG A 202 -1.50 -24.00 4.10
CA ARG A 202 -1.57 -25.05 3.05
C ARG A 202 -1.40 -24.49 1.62
N HIS A 203 -1.89 -23.28 1.37
CA HIS A 203 -1.78 -22.54 0.10
C HIS A 203 -1.39 -21.09 0.40
N GLY A 204 -0.55 -20.52 -0.45
CA GLY A 204 0.01 -19.21 -0.21
C GLY A 204 1.32 -19.27 0.56
N LEU A 205 1.56 -18.36 1.47
CA LEU A 205 2.73 -18.35 2.35
C LEU A 205 2.48 -17.45 3.59
N ALA A 206 3.25 -17.68 4.65
CA ALA A 206 3.30 -16.81 5.83
C ALA A 206 4.75 -16.47 6.19
N PHE A 207 4.95 -15.33 6.80
CA PHE A 207 6.26 -14.91 7.30
C PHE A 207 6.13 -13.94 8.48
N GLY A 208 7.14 -13.97 9.33
CA GLY A 208 7.39 -12.94 10.31
C GLY A 208 8.16 -11.78 9.66
N TYR A 209 8.00 -10.59 10.23
CA TYR A 209 8.66 -9.38 9.78
C TYR A 209 9.13 -8.60 11.00
N VAL A 210 10.37 -8.09 11.01
CA VAL A 210 10.91 -7.34 12.14
C VAL A 210 11.57 -6.07 11.66
N LEU A 211 11.08 -4.94 12.15
CA LEU A 211 11.65 -3.62 11.92
C LEU A 211 12.19 -3.07 13.25
N PRO A 212 13.48 -3.22 13.54
CA PRO A 212 14.07 -2.69 14.74
C PRO A 212 14.08 -1.16 14.76
N LEU A 213 13.56 -0.57 15.82
CA LEU A 213 13.57 0.88 16.05
C LEU A 213 14.67 1.29 17.03
N ALA A 214 15.02 0.37 17.93
CA ALA A 214 16.10 0.48 18.91
C ALA A 214 16.56 -0.94 19.31
N PRO A 215 17.64 -1.11 20.08
CA PRO A 215 18.07 -2.43 20.55
C PRO A 215 17.01 -3.18 21.37
N ASP A 216 16.08 -2.45 22.01
CA ASP A 216 15.00 -2.97 22.85
C ASP A 216 13.59 -2.74 22.27
N ARG A 217 13.48 -2.17 21.07
CA ARG A 217 12.19 -1.83 20.45
C ARG A 217 12.14 -2.25 18.98
N ALA A 218 11.04 -2.84 18.57
CA ALA A 218 10.79 -3.16 17.17
C ALA A 218 9.29 -3.21 16.86
N LEU A 219 8.94 -3.04 15.59
CA LEU A 219 7.71 -3.60 15.04
C LEU A 219 7.98 -5.07 14.71
N ILE A 220 7.23 -5.99 15.30
CA ILE A 220 7.17 -7.39 14.88
C ILE A 220 5.82 -7.64 14.25
N GLU A 221 5.79 -8.29 13.09
CA GLU A 221 4.58 -8.49 12.31
C GLU A 221 4.45 -9.95 11.86
N TYR A 222 3.24 -10.49 11.88
CA TYR A 222 2.89 -11.73 11.19
C TYR A 222 2.07 -11.38 9.96
N THR A 223 2.58 -11.78 8.81
CA THR A 223 1.97 -11.55 7.51
C THR A 223 1.67 -12.88 6.82
N GLU A 224 0.52 -12.96 6.18
CA GLU A 224 0.13 -14.12 5.39
C GLU A 224 -0.43 -13.70 4.02
N PHE A 225 -0.06 -14.44 2.98
CA PHE A 225 -0.64 -14.36 1.64
C PHE A 225 -1.59 -15.53 1.49
N SER A 226 -2.88 -15.30 1.68
CA SER A 226 -3.90 -16.34 1.58
C SER A 226 -5.24 -15.78 1.08
N ARG A 227 -6.25 -16.63 0.96
CA ARG A 227 -7.56 -16.23 0.42
C ARG A 227 -8.45 -15.53 1.44
N THR A 228 -8.17 -15.68 2.72
CA THR A 228 -9.03 -15.21 3.80
C THR A 228 -8.18 -14.65 4.94
N ALA A 229 -8.49 -13.46 5.41
CA ALA A 229 -7.82 -12.88 6.57
C ALA A 229 -8.14 -13.67 7.85
N LEU A 230 -7.18 -13.72 8.75
CA LEU A 230 -7.33 -14.36 10.05
C LEU A 230 -8.21 -13.52 10.99
N SER A 231 -8.75 -14.15 12.02
CA SER A 231 -9.35 -13.44 13.16
C SER A 231 -8.27 -12.74 13.99
N THR A 232 -8.65 -11.70 14.72
CA THR A 232 -7.72 -11.00 15.63
C THR A 232 -7.04 -11.97 16.61
N ALA A 233 -7.79 -12.90 17.20
CA ALA A 233 -7.25 -13.89 18.13
C ALA A 233 -6.23 -14.83 17.46
N ALA A 234 -6.45 -15.21 16.19
CA ALA A 234 -5.50 -16.04 15.44
C ALA A 234 -4.18 -15.29 15.13
N TYR A 235 -4.27 -14.01 14.77
CA TYR A 235 -3.07 -13.18 14.64
C TYR A 235 -2.32 -13.04 15.95
N GLU A 236 -3.01 -12.79 17.05
CA GLU A 236 -2.38 -12.63 18.37
C GLU A 236 -1.69 -13.91 18.84
N ALA A 237 -2.30 -15.07 18.56
CA ALA A 237 -1.66 -16.36 18.81
C ALA A 237 -0.39 -16.54 17.95
N ALA A 238 -0.46 -16.22 16.65
CA ALA A 238 0.68 -16.30 15.74
C ALA A 238 1.82 -15.35 16.14
N LEU A 239 1.51 -14.08 16.47
CA LEU A 239 2.49 -13.11 16.96
C LEU A 239 3.08 -13.52 18.31
N GLY A 240 2.27 -14.04 19.21
CA GLY A 240 2.74 -14.56 20.48
C GLY A 240 3.71 -15.71 20.33
N HIS A 241 3.42 -16.67 19.45
CA HIS A 241 4.36 -17.73 19.06
C HIS A 241 5.62 -17.14 18.41
N TYR A 242 5.46 -16.27 17.44
CA TYR A 242 6.62 -15.65 16.76
C TYR A 242 7.55 -14.92 17.71
N GLY A 243 7.00 -14.09 18.61
CA GLY A 243 7.83 -13.33 19.59
C GLY A 243 8.50 -14.23 20.64
N ARG A 244 7.76 -15.22 21.20
CA ARG A 244 8.31 -16.04 22.29
C ARG A 244 9.17 -17.19 21.81
N ASP A 245 8.71 -17.93 20.79
CA ASP A 245 9.31 -19.23 20.44
C ASP A 245 10.30 -19.10 19.28
N VAL A 246 10.01 -18.24 18.30
CA VAL A 246 10.88 -18.03 17.13
C VAL A 246 11.94 -16.98 17.39
N LEU A 247 11.53 -15.77 17.81
CA LEU A 247 12.46 -14.67 18.09
C LEU A 247 13.11 -14.75 19.48
N ARG A 248 12.51 -15.51 20.41
CA ARG A 248 12.99 -15.70 21.80
C ARG A 248 13.22 -14.37 22.52
N LEU A 249 12.26 -13.46 22.41
CA LEU A 249 12.38 -12.11 22.97
C LEU A 249 12.41 -12.08 24.50
N GLY A 250 11.97 -13.15 25.17
CA GLY A 250 11.77 -13.17 26.61
C GLY A 250 10.52 -12.36 27.00
N ALA A 251 10.60 -11.64 28.11
CA ALA A 251 9.52 -10.75 28.52
C ALA A 251 9.51 -9.50 27.63
N PHE A 252 8.35 -9.18 27.09
CA PHE A 252 8.12 -7.96 26.31
C PHE A 252 6.73 -7.40 26.55
N THR A 253 6.56 -6.10 26.32
CA THR A 253 5.28 -5.39 26.34
C THR A 253 4.90 -4.96 24.93
N VAL A 254 3.60 -4.97 24.63
CA VAL A 254 3.04 -4.42 23.39
C VAL A 254 2.62 -2.98 23.63
N GLU A 255 3.30 -2.03 23.01
CA GLU A 255 3.05 -0.59 23.15
C GLU A 255 1.93 -0.11 22.21
N ALA A 256 1.84 -0.69 21.02
CA ALA A 256 0.82 -0.41 20.01
C ALA A 256 0.65 -1.60 19.06
N ALA A 257 -0.45 -1.61 18.33
CA ALA A 257 -0.72 -2.63 17.32
C ALA A 257 -1.26 -2.00 16.03
N GLU A 258 -0.92 -2.59 14.90
CA GLU A 258 -1.50 -2.27 13.60
C GLU A 258 -2.00 -3.55 12.90
N GLN A 259 -2.97 -3.40 12.01
CA GLN A 259 -3.52 -4.50 11.22
C GLN A 259 -3.94 -3.99 9.85
N GLY A 260 -3.73 -4.80 8.83
CA GLY A 260 -4.11 -4.43 7.47
C GLY A 260 -4.46 -5.62 6.60
N VAL A 261 -5.19 -5.32 5.54
CA VAL A 261 -5.52 -6.26 4.47
C VAL A 261 -5.31 -5.57 3.14
N ILE A 262 -4.45 -6.12 2.30
CA ILE A 262 -4.09 -5.58 1.00
C ILE A 262 -4.50 -6.60 -0.07
N PRO A 263 -5.38 -6.26 -1.02
CA PRO A 263 -5.71 -7.14 -2.14
C PRO A 263 -4.50 -7.37 -3.05
N MET A 264 -4.09 -8.61 -3.21
CA MET A 264 -3.08 -9.06 -4.17
C MET A 264 -3.80 -9.68 -5.37
N THR A 265 -3.87 -8.97 -6.48
CA THR A 265 -4.76 -9.38 -7.58
C THR A 265 -4.24 -8.98 -8.95
N ASP A 266 -4.55 -9.80 -9.98
CA ASP A 266 -4.32 -9.49 -11.39
C ASP A 266 -5.47 -8.66 -12.01
N ALA A 267 -6.32 -8.03 -11.19
CA ALA A 267 -7.38 -7.13 -11.62
C ALA A 267 -6.82 -5.95 -12.42
N ARG A 268 -7.62 -5.44 -13.36
CA ARG A 268 -7.29 -4.23 -14.11
C ARG A 268 -8.04 -3.05 -13.52
N PHE A 269 -7.30 -2.16 -12.88
CA PHE A 269 -7.87 -0.97 -12.25
C PHE A 269 -8.01 0.16 -13.27
N PRO A 270 -9.24 0.65 -13.54
CA PRO A 270 -9.44 1.81 -14.40
C PRO A 270 -8.96 3.07 -13.67
N ARG A 271 -7.97 3.76 -14.25
CA ARG A 271 -7.42 5.01 -13.69
C ARG A 271 -8.20 6.24 -14.10
N ARG A 272 -9.05 6.14 -15.13
CA ARG A 272 -9.97 7.19 -15.54
C ARG A 272 -11.40 6.73 -15.25
N ALA A 273 -12.11 7.47 -14.44
CA ALA A 273 -13.51 7.18 -14.06
C ALA A 273 -14.49 7.98 -14.88
N GLY A 274 -14.05 9.13 -15.43
CA GLY A 274 -14.82 10.01 -16.28
C GLY A 274 -13.92 11.00 -17.06
N PRO A 275 -14.48 11.94 -17.81
CA PRO A 275 -13.74 12.98 -18.50
C PRO A 275 -12.79 13.79 -17.61
N ALA A 276 -13.24 14.17 -16.41
CA ALA A 276 -12.49 14.98 -15.45
C ALA A 276 -12.16 14.23 -14.13
N VAL A 277 -12.61 12.96 -13.98
CA VAL A 277 -12.46 12.17 -12.75
C VAL A 277 -11.44 11.06 -12.94
N PHE A 278 -10.44 11.01 -12.07
CA PHE A 278 -9.35 10.04 -12.10
C PHE A 278 -9.24 9.29 -10.78
N ARG A 279 -8.80 8.03 -10.84
CA ARG A 279 -8.53 7.19 -9.66
C ARG A 279 -7.03 7.07 -9.43
N ILE A 280 -6.61 7.28 -8.18
CA ILE A 280 -5.22 7.19 -7.75
C ILE A 280 -5.06 6.21 -6.57
N GLY A 281 -3.83 5.94 -6.19
CA GLY A 281 -3.54 5.01 -5.10
C GLY A 281 -4.00 3.58 -5.42
N THR A 282 -4.45 2.85 -4.42
CA THR A 282 -4.92 1.46 -4.56
C THR A 282 -6.09 1.36 -5.54
N ALA A 283 -7.02 2.33 -5.54
CA ALA A 283 -8.14 2.38 -6.47
C ALA A 283 -7.71 2.60 -7.92
N GLY A 284 -6.55 3.24 -8.15
CA GLY A 284 -5.89 3.42 -9.45
C GLY A 284 -4.87 2.34 -9.80
N GLY A 285 -4.75 1.27 -8.98
CA GLY A 285 -3.87 0.13 -9.22
C GLY A 285 -2.41 0.36 -8.82
N ALA A 286 -2.13 1.29 -7.87
CA ALA A 286 -0.77 1.56 -7.40
C ALA A 286 -0.19 0.46 -6.49
N THR A 287 -1.01 -0.46 -6.00
CA THR A 287 -0.54 -1.61 -5.23
C THR A 287 0.02 -2.68 -6.17
N ARG A 288 1.26 -3.11 -5.93
CA ARG A 288 1.87 -4.16 -6.73
C ARG A 288 1.22 -5.51 -6.42
N PRO A 289 0.74 -6.24 -7.44
CA PRO A 289 -0.03 -7.47 -7.24
C PRO A 289 0.69 -8.55 -6.43
N ALA A 290 1.99 -8.77 -6.67
CA ALA A 290 2.74 -9.88 -6.09
C ALA A 290 3.45 -9.56 -4.76
N THR A 291 3.54 -8.28 -4.37
CA THR A 291 4.30 -7.87 -3.17
C THR A 291 3.53 -6.96 -2.21
N GLY A 292 2.37 -6.43 -2.65
CA GLY A 292 1.60 -5.47 -1.85
C GLY A 292 2.23 -4.07 -1.71
N TYR A 293 3.47 -3.86 -2.18
CA TYR A 293 4.12 -2.56 -2.11
C TYR A 293 3.34 -1.51 -2.88
N THR A 294 3.12 -0.36 -2.25
CA THR A 294 2.25 0.69 -2.78
C THR A 294 2.90 2.06 -2.70
N PHE A 295 3.62 2.36 -1.63
CA PHE A 295 4.07 3.72 -1.31
C PHE A 295 5.02 4.30 -2.37
N ALA A 296 6.05 3.55 -2.78
CA ALA A 296 6.99 3.99 -3.83
C ALA A 296 6.28 4.26 -5.17
N ALA A 297 5.35 3.38 -5.57
CA ALA A 297 4.55 3.56 -6.78
C ALA A 297 3.66 4.80 -6.71
N VAL A 298 3.07 5.09 -5.55
CA VAL A 298 2.31 6.32 -5.28
C VAL A 298 3.21 7.55 -5.44
N GLN A 299 4.43 7.52 -4.91
CA GLN A 299 5.37 8.65 -5.05
C GLN A 299 5.72 8.90 -6.52
N ARG A 300 6.06 7.85 -7.27
CA ARG A 300 6.35 7.98 -8.72
C ARG A 300 5.14 8.49 -9.50
N GLN A 301 3.96 7.93 -9.24
CA GLN A 301 2.71 8.31 -9.91
C GLN A 301 2.34 9.77 -9.62
N SER A 302 2.46 10.22 -8.37
CA SER A 302 2.16 11.59 -7.97
C SER A 302 3.08 12.61 -8.65
N ARG A 303 4.40 12.30 -8.76
CA ARG A 303 5.35 13.13 -9.53
C ARG A 303 4.95 13.23 -11.01
N ALA A 304 4.60 12.10 -11.61
CA ALA A 304 4.23 12.05 -13.03
C ALA A 304 2.89 12.76 -13.31
N ILE A 305 1.89 12.65 -12.43
CA ILE A 305 0.63 13.38 -12.54
C ILE A 305 0.88 14.88 -12.43
N ALA A 306 1.66 15.31 -11.44
CA ALA A 306 1.97 16.72 -11.24
C ALA A 306 2.75 17.32 -12.42
N ALA A 307 3.67 16.58 -13.01
CA ALA A 307 4.35 16.98 -14.23
C ALA A 307 3.38 17.14 -15.41
N ALA A 308 2.54 16.13 -15.66
CA ALA A 308 1.58 16.16 -16.76
C ALA A 308 0.56 17.31 -16.63
N LEU A 309 0.08 17.60 -15.42
CA LEU A 309 -0.84 18.73 -15.20
C LEU A 309 -0.19 20.09 -15.47
N ARG A 310 1.09 20.26 -15.14
CA ARG A 310 1.86 21.48 -15.51
C ARG A 310 1.97 21.65 -17.02
N ASP A 311 2.08 20.53 -17.75
CA ASP A 311 2.09 20.52 -19.20
C ASP A 311 0.68 20.62 -19.84
N GLY A 312 -0.35 20.90 -19.03
CA GLY A 312 -1.73 21.05 -19.47
C GLY A 312 -2.49 19.73 -19.70
N HIS A 313 -1.96 18.60 -19.23
CA HIS A 313 -2.50 17.27 -19.49
C HIS A 313 -2.93 16.57 -18.18
N ALA A 314 -4.22 16.25 -18.06
CA ALA A 314 -4.70 15.42 -16.94
C ALA A 314 -4.62 13.94 -17.31
N VAL A 315 -3.62 13.25 -16.74
CA VAL A 315 -3.41 11.82 -16.95
C VAL A 315 -2.89 11.15 -15.68
N VAL A 316 -3.37 9.94 -15.41
CA VAL A 316 -2.82 9.07 -14.36
C VAL A 316 -2.05 7.93 -15.05
N PRO A 317 -0.72 7.96 -15.07
CA PRO A 317 0.09 6.95 -15.71
C PRO A 317 -0.06 5.59 -15.02
N ALA A 318 0.21 4.51 -15.77
CA ALA A 318 0.23 3.17 -15.19
C ALA A 318 1.40 3.06 -14.19
N PRO A 319 1.16 2.61 -12.96
CA PRO A 319 2.21 2.49 -11.95
C PRO A 319 3.23 1.40 -12.28
N TYR A 320 2.84 0.41 -13.09
CA TYR A 320 3.67 -0.72 -13.48
C TYR A 320 3.53 -1.05 -14.97
N GLY A 321 4.61 -1.54 -15.57
CA GLY A 321 4.62 -2.02 -16.95
C GLY A 321 3.82 -3.32 -17.12
N ARG A 322 3.32 -3.56 -18.34
CA ARG A 322 2.52 -4.75 -18.68
C ARG A 322 3.23 -6.07 -18.36
N ARG A 323 4.56 -6.13 -18.56
CA ARG A 323 5.38 -7.32 -18.26
C ARG A 323 5.42 -7.61 -16.76
N ALA A 324 5.70 -6.61 -15.93
CA ALA A 324 5.72 -6.75 -14.48
C ALA A 324 4.36 -7.29 -13.97
N LEU A 325 3.24 -6.70 -14.43
CA LEU A 325 1.90 -7.18 -14.09
C LEU A 325 1.62 -8.62 -14.57
N ALA A 326 2.16 -9.03 -15.73
CA ALA A 326 2.00 -10.40 -16.21
C ALA A 326 2.79 -11.39 -15.33
N MET A 327 4.02 -11.06 -14.95
CA MET A 327 4.83 -11.89 -14.04
C MET A 327 4.17 -11.98 -12.65
N ASP A 328 3.65 -10.87 -12.13
CA ASP A 328 2.92 -10.86 -10.87
C ASP A 328 1.68 -11.74 -10.92
N ALA A 329 0.92 -11.72 -12.01
CA ALA A 329 -0.25 -12.58 -12.19
C ALA A 329 0.12 -14.08 -12.21
N VAL A 330 1.24 -14.43 -12.82
CA VAL A 330 1.77 -15.81 -12.83
C VAL A 330 2.18 -16.23 -11.42
N LEU A 331 2.93 -15.38 -10.70
CA LEU A 331 3.37 -15.67 -9.34
C LEU A 331 2.18 -15.85 -8.39
N LEU A 332 1.22 -14.92 -8.40
CA LEU A 332 0.00 -15.01 -7.59
C LEU A 332 -0.76 -16.30 -7.83
N ARG A 333 -0.95 -16.68 -9.10
CA ARG A 333 -1.65 -17.91 -9.46
C ARG A 333 -0.88 -19.15 -9.03
N ALA A 334 0.45 -19.15 -9.17
CA ALA A 334 1.28 -20.26 -8.74
C ALA A 334 1.26 -20.45 -7.22
N LEU A 335 1.26 -19.37 -6.44
CA LEU A 335 1.08 -19.39 -4.99
C LEU A 335 -0.33 -19.86 -4.59
N ASP A 336 -1.37 -19.29 -5.21
CA ASP A 336 -2.78 -19.63 -4.93
C ASP A 336 -3.10 -21.10 -5.15
N THR A 337 -2.43 -21.73 -6.10
CA THR A 337 -2.62 -23.16 -6.44
C THR A 337 -1.62 -24.12 -5.78
N GLY A 338 -0.68 -23.59 -4.97
CA GLY A 338 0.36 -24.41 -4.36
C GLY A 338 1.34 -25.05 -5.35
N ARG A 339 1.46 -24.47 -6.57
CA ARG A 339 2.39 -25.00 -7.61
C ARG A 339 3.85 -24.71 -7.31
N ILE A 340 4.11 -23.74 -6.48
CA ILE A 340 5.44 -23.38 -5.99
C ILE A 340 5.46 -23.35 -4.47
N ASP A 341 6.58 -23.72 -3.91
CA ASP A 341 6.91 -23.46 -2.51
C ASP A 341 7.26 -21.98 -2.36
N GLY A 342 6.38 -21.20 -1.72
CA GLY A 342 6.55 -19.77 -1.52
C GLY A 342 7.81 -19.40 -0.73
N PRO A 343 8.04 -19.97 0.46
CA PRO A 343 9.26 -19.77 1.22
C PRO A 343 10.54 -20.07 0.43
N GLY A 344 10.60 -21.22 -0.23
CA GLY A 344 11.75 -21.61 -1.06
C GLY A 344 11.95 -20.69 -2.26
N PHE A 345 10.86 -20.19 -2.86
CA PHE A 345 10.92 -19.24 -3.96
C PHE A 345 11.58 -17.92 -3.51
N PHE A 346 11.09 -17.28 -2.44
CA PHE A 346 11.62 -16.00 -1.98
C PHE A 346 13.03 -16.12 -1.41
N THR A 347 13.32 -17.14 -0.59
CA THR A 347 14.69 -17.37 -0.11
C THR A 347 15.67 -17.64 -1.26
N GLY A 348 15.21 -18.35 -2.29
CA GLY A 348 15.97 -18.58 -3.52
C GLY A 348 16.30 -17.29 -4.28
N LEU A 349 15.33 -16.35 -4.37
CA LEU A 349 15.55 -15.04 -4.98
C LEU A 349 16.61 -14.24 -4.23
N PHE A 350 16.52 -14.15 -2.89
CA PHE A 350 17.49 -13.42 -2.07
C PHE A 350 18.89 -14.03 -2.13
N ARG A 351 18.99 -15.36 -2.20
CA ARG A 351 20.29 -16.06 -2.27
C ARG A 351 20.99 -15.87 -3.61
N ARG A 352 20.23 -15.81 -4.72
CA ARG A 352 20.78 -15.94 -6.08
C ARG A 352 20.80 -14.64 -6.88
N THR A 353 20.14 -13.60 -6.39
CA THR A 353 19.98 -12.34 -7.13
C THR A 353 20.72 -11.21 -6.42
N PRO A 354 21.54 -10.43 -7.14
CA PRO A 354 22.16 -9.23 -6.54
C PRO A 354 21.11 -8.31 -5.93
N PRO A 355 21.34 -7.78 -4.71
CA PRO A 355 20.33 -7.07 -3.93
C PRO A 355 19.67 -5.92 -4.67
N GLN A 356 20.44 -5.04 -5.33
CA GLN A 356 19.88 -3.89 -6.07
C GLN A 356 18.97 -4.32 -7.22
N ARG A 357 19.32 -5.43 -7.91
CA ARG A 357 18.46 -5.99 -8.98
C ARG A 357 17.20 -6.59 -8.40
N LEU A 358 17.32 -7.30 -7.27
CA LEU A 358 16.17 -7.89 -6.60
C LEU A 358 15.20 -6.81 -6.14
N LEU A 359 15.67 -5.74 -5.50
CA LEU A 359 14.82 -4.65 -5.03
C LEU A 359 14.12 -3.93 -6.19
N ARG A 360 14.82 -3.64 -7.31
CA ARG A 360 14.17 -3.12 -8.52
C ARG A 360 13.12 -4.07 -9.08
N PHE A 361 13.39 -5.38 -9.06
CA PHE A 361 12.42 -6.39 -9.50
C PHE A 361 11.19 -6.39 -8.59
N LEU A 362 11.37 -6.36 -7.27
CA LEU A 362 10.27 -6.30 -6.31
C LEU A 362 9.47 -4.99 -6.40
N ASP A 363 10.03 -3.92 -6.92
CA ASP A 363 9.35 -2.63 -7.13
C ASP A 363 8.80 -2.43 -8.55
N GLY A 364 9.02 -3.40 -9.45
CA GLY A 364 8.52 -3.37 -10.82
C GLY A 364 9.31 -2.45 -11.77
N GLU A 365 10.53 -2.09 -11.40
CA GLU A 365 11.44 -1.21 -12.16
C GLU A 365 12.60 -1.96 -12.83
N SER A 366 12.53 -3.28 -12.88
CA SER A 366 13.53 -4.11 -13.54
C SER A 366 13.48 -3.99 -15.07
N THR A 367 14.65 -4.11 -15.69
CA THR A 367 14.76 -4.21 -17.14
C THR A 367 14.38 -5.61 -17.65
N PRO A 368 14.01 -5.78 -18.94
CA PRO A 368 13.71 -7.09 -19.52
C PRO A 368 14.82 -8.12 -19.32
N TRP A 369 16.06 -7.68 -19.40
CA TRP A 369 17.22 -8.54 -19.21
C TRP A 369 17.37 -9.01 -17.76
N GLU A 370 17.11 -8.13 -16.79
CA GLU A 370 17.11 -8.49 -15.37
C GLU A 370 15.99 -9.47 -15.05
N GLU A 371 14.79 -9.26 -15.58
CA GLU A 371 13.65 -10.15 -15.44
C GLU A 371 13.93 -11.55 -16.00
N TRP A 372 14.50 -11.61 -17.20
CA TRP A 372 14.90 -12.88 -17.82
C TRP A 372 15.90 -13.64 -16.95
N ARG A 373 16.95 -12.95 -16.43
CA ARG A 373 17.94 -13.56 -15.53
C ARG A 373 17.35 -14.05 -14.21
N ILE A 374 16.37 -13.33 -13.66
CA ILE A 374 15.66 -13.75 -12.46
C ILE A 374 14.76 -14.95 -12.80
N GLY A 375 14.05 -14.90 -13.90
CA GLY A 375 13.17 -15.98 -14.35
C GLY A 375 13.88 -17.33 -14.47
N LEU A 376 15.09 -17.34 -15.02
CA LEU A 376 15.91 -18.57 -15.12
C LEU A 376 16.32 -19.17 -13.75
N ARG A 377 16.20 -18.40 -12.67
CA ARG A 377 16.53 -18.81 -11.29
C ARG A 377 15.30 -19.23 -10.48
N THR A 378 14.12 -19.15 -11.10
CA THR A 378 12.84 -19.56 -10.50
C THR A 378 12.48 -20.99 -10.95
N PRO A 379 11.47 -21.64 -10.34
CA PRO A 379 10.93 -22.91 -10.80
C PRO A 379 10.26 -22.75 -12.19
N VAL A 380 11.04 -22.84 -13.27
CA VAL A 380 10.60 -22.52 -14.64
C VAL A 380 9.38 -23.35 -15.07
N GLY A 381 9.38 -24.66 -14.83
CA GLY A 381 8.29 -25.56 -15.24
C GLY A 381 6.93 -25.17 -14.66
N PRO A 382 6.77 -25.07 -13.32
CA PRO A 382 5.54 -24.61 -12.68
C PRO A 382 5.10 -23.20 -13.11
N MET A 383 6.06 -22.28 -13.29
CA MET A 383 5.76 -20.92 -13.73
C MET A 383 5.25 -20.90 -15.18
N LEU A 384 5.90 -21.64 -16.10
CA LEU A 384 5.48 -21.73 -17.49
C LEU A 384 4.09 -22.37 -17.61
N ARG A 385 3.85 -23.48 -16.90
CA ARG A 385 2.51 -24.10 -16.84
C ARG A 385 1.44 -23.11 -16.39
N THR A 386 1.75 -22.30 -15.38
CA THR A 386 0.84 -21.27 -14.87
C THR A 386 0.63 -20.15 -15.89
N ALA A 387 1.68 -19.70 -16.57
CA ALA A 387 1.59 -18.67 -17.60
C ALA A 387 0.72 -19.10 -18.79
N VAL A 388 0.82 -20.36 -19.21
CA VAL A 388 -0.01 -20.94 -20.29
C VAL A 388 -1.47 -21.08 -19.88
N GLU A 389 -1.75 -21.48 -18.63
CA GLU A 389 -3.13 -21.63 -18.10
C GLU A 389 -3.84 -20.27 -17.94
N LEU A 390 -3.11 -19.25 -17.49
CA LEU A 390 -3.69 -18.01 -17.00
C LEU A 390 -4.63 -17.31 -18.01
N PRO A 391 -4.34 -17.22 -19.32
CA PRO A 391 -5.21 -16.57 -20.30
C PRO A 391 -6.60 -17.19 -20.41
N PHE A 392 -6.73 -18.49 -20.16
CA PHE A 392 -7.96 -19.27 -20.30
C PHE A 392 -8.86 -19.22 -19.05
N LEU A 393 -8.37 -18.66 -17.94
CA LEU A 393 -9.15 -18.54 -16.72
C LEU A 393 -10.13 -17.36 -16.81
N PRO A 394 -11.39 -17.54 -16.40
CA PRO A 394 -12.36 -16.46 -16.35
C PRO A 394 -11.99 -15.43 -15.27
N ARG A 395 -12.22 -14.16 -15.57
CA ARG A 395 -12.16 -13.11 -14.57
C ARG A 395 -13.46 -13.06 -13.79
N ARG A 396 -13.38 -12.99 -12.47
CA ARG A 396 -14.55 -12.94 -11.57
C ARG A 396 -14.49 -11.70 -10.69
N THR A 397 -15.63 -11.04 -10.50
CA THR A 397 -15.78 -9.96 -9.51
C THR A 397 -15.84 -10.60 -8.12
N ARG A 398 -15.15 -10.00 -7.16
CA ARG A 398 -15.18 -10.40 -5.75
C ARG A 398 -15.38 -9.16 -4.89
N PRO A 399 -16.09 -9.26 -3.73
CA PRO A 399 -16.23 -8.13 -2.82
C PRO A 399 -14.84 -7.63 -2.38
N ALA A 400 -14.75 -6.34 -2.13
CA ALA A 400 -13.52 -5.78 -1.56
C ALA A 400 -13.31 -6.29 -0.12
N PRO A 401 -12.06 -6.55 0.30
CA PRO A 401 -11.78 -6.92 1.67
C PRO A 401 -12.29 -5.83 2.63
N GLY A 402 -12.99 -6.21 3.69
CA GLY A 402 -13.54 -5.28 4.68
C GLY A 402 -14.97 -4.78 4.45
N THR A 403 -15.65 -5.21 3.37
CA THR A 403 -17.08 -4.91 3.13
C THR A 403 -18.03 -5.98 3.66
N GLY A 404 -17.55 -6.95 4.43
CA GLY A 404 -18.39 -7.91 5.14
C GLY A 404 -19.24 -7.22 6.22
N PRO A 405 -20.40 -7.80 6.62
CA PRO A 405 -21.26 -7.24 7.67
C PRO A 405 -20.43 -7.00 8.92
N ARG A 406 -20.48 -5.79 9.46
CA ARG A 406 -19.88 -5.47 10.75
C ARG A 406 -20.54 -6.38 11.78
N HIS A 407 -19.77 -7.25 12.43
CA HIS A 407 -20.25 -8.04 13.56
C HIS A 407 -20.80 -7.07 14.63
N GLY A 408 -22.11 -6.95 14.73
CA GLY A 408 -22.79 -6.05 15.68
C GLY A 408 -24.31 -5.95 15.52
N GLU A 409 -24.91 -6.57 14.50
CA GLU A 409 -26.37 -6.66 14.43
C GLU A 409 -26.81 -8.13 14.62
N SER A 410 -27.16 -8.47 15.85
CA SER A 410 -27.99 -9.65 16.14
C SER A 410 -29.36 -9.46 15.49
N PRO A 411 -29.90 -10.43 14.75
CA PRO A 411 -31.29 -10.37 14.30
C PRO A 411 -32.22 -10.45 15.55
N ARG A 412 -33.13 -9.49 15.62
CA ARG A 412 -34.28 -9.56 16.54
C ARG A 412 -35.24 -10.62 16.10
#